data_40ad144232296c2c04045190f77200a5
#
_entry.id   40ad144232296c2c04045190f77200a5
#
_cell.length_a   1.000
_cell.length_b   1.000
_cell.length_c   1.000
_cell.angle_alpha   90.00
_cell.angle_beta   90.00
_cell.angle_gamma   90.00
#
_symmetry.space_group_name_H-M   'P 1'
#
loop_
_entity.id
_entity.type
_entity.pdbx_description
1 polymer ?
#
loop_
_entity_poly.entity_id
_entity_poly.type
_entity_poly.pdbx_seq_one_letter_code
_entity_poly.pdbx_strand_id
1 'polypeptide(L)'
;MRFGDNDRLSAIVATLVSADALVLLSDVDGLYNKNPSDPSAKLLDEVRSGNDLTDVEAGDGGVFGTGGMAAKVSATRLATRGGVPVLLTATENIKDALENAQVGTVFHTRPESKLNAWKFWALYAADAEGVLRLDEGAVEAVTRGGTSLLAVGITGIEGEFHAGDIVEILGPDSEAVGRGEVAYDAAELAAMCGRHSDELPTHQRRAVVHADYLSNYASRL
;
A
#
# COMPACT_ATOMS: atom_id res chain seq x y z
N MET A 1 -16.67 0.72 -2.99
CA MET A 1 -15.56 -0.06 -2.39
C MET A 1 -16.07 -1.40 -1.90
N ARG A 2 -15.59 -2.53 -2.42
CA ARG A 2 -15.89 -3.87 -1.89
C ARG A 2 -14.71 -4.38 -1.10
N PHE A 3 -14.78 -4.32 0.23
CA PHE A 3 -13.83 -5.03 1.08
C PHE A 3 -14.22 -6.51 1.10
N GLY A 4 -13.56 -7.32 0.30
CA GLY A 4 -13.78 -8.78 0.26
C GLY A 4 -13.11 -9.53 1.41
N ASP A 5 -12.38 -8.80 2.28
CA ASP A 5 -11.50 -9.38 3.29
C ASP A 5 -11.45 -8.47 4.54
N ASN A 6 -11.89 -9.02 5.67
CA ASN A 6 -11.89 -8.31 6.95
C ASN A 6 -10.47 -8.03 7.47
N ASP A 7 -9.49 -8.88 7.14
CA ASP A 7 -8.09 -8.71 7.57
C ASP A 7 -7.51 -7.44 6.92
N ARG A 8 -7.76 -7.24 5.60
CA ARG A 8 -7.35 -6.03 4.89
C ARG A 8 -8.04 -4.78 5.44
N LEU A 9 -9.35 -4.85 5.69
CA LEU A 9 -10.10 -3.74 6.28
C LEU A 9 -9.55 -3.36 7.64
N SER A 10 -9.27 -4.35 8.51
CA SER A 10 -8.68 -4.12 9.84
C SER A 10 -7.32 -3.41 9.75
N ALA A 11 -6.46 -3.81 8.80
CA ALA A 11 -5.16 -3.17 8.58
C ALA A 11 -5.30 -1.69 8.16
N ILE A 12 -6.24 -1.39 7.27
CA ILE A 12 -6.52 -0.02 6.83
C ILE A 12 -7.03 0.82 8.01
N VAL A 13 -8.03 0.33 8.75
CA VAL A 13 -8.61 1.03 9.89
C VAL A 13 -7.54 1.27 10.96
N ALA A 14 -6.78 0.24 11.35
CA ALA A 14 -5.72 0.38 12.35
C ALA A 14 -4.71 1.46 11.97
N THR A 15 -4.33 1.55 10.70
CA THR A 15 -3.42 2.59 10.21
C THR A 15 -4.05 3.99 10.25
N LEU A 16 -5.30 4.12 9.82
CA LEU A 16 -5.98 5.43 9.77
C LEU A 16 -6.23 6.01 11.17
N VAL A 17 -6.51 5.16 12.15
CA VAL A 17 -6.69 5.62 13.54
C VAL A 17 -5.35 5.70 14.31
N SER A 18 -4.23 5.40 13.65
CA SER A 18 -2.89 5.34 14.28
C SER A 18 -2.86 4.44 15.50
N ALA A 19 -3.40 3.23 15.38
CA ALA A 19 -3.43 2.25 16.46
C ALA A 19 -2.01 1.89 16.92
N ASP A 20 -1.82 1.61 18.20
CA ASP A 20 -0.54 1.18 18.78
C ASP A 20 -0.16 -0.23 18.32
N ALA A 21 -1.15 -1.09 18.07
CA ALA A 21 -0.98 -2.43 17.52
C ALA A 21 -2.28 -2.93 16.87
N LEU A 22 -2.15 -3.90 15.97
CA LEU A 22 -3.26 -4.67 15.40
C LEU A 22 -3.10 -6.13 15.82
N VAL A 23 -4.14 -6.72 16.39
CA VAL A 23 -4.18 -8.15 16.71
C VAL A 23 -5.10 -8.84 15.69
N LEU A 24 -4.53 -9.73 14.88
CA LEU A 24 -5.28 -10.59 13.96
C LEU A 24 -5.46 -11.97 14.60
N LEU A 25 -6.69 -12.35 14.79
CA LEU A 25 -7.05 -13.64 15.35
C LEU A 25 -7.32 -14.67 14.24
N SER A 26 -6.83 -15.89 14.45
CA SER A 26 -6.91 -17.00 13.50
C SER A 26 -7.33 -18.29 14.20
N ASP A 27 -7.47 -19.34 13.43
CA ASP A 27 -7.62 -20.73 13.88
C ASP A 27 -6.27 -21.42 14.14
N VAL A 28 -5.14 -20.72 13.79
CA VAL A 28 -3.79 -21.18 14.07
C VAL A 28 -3.06 -20.16 14.95
N ASP A 29 -2.11 -20.63 15.73
CA ASP A 29 -1.42 -19.86 16.77
C ASP A 29 -0.38 -18.87 16.26
N GLY A 30 -0.15 -18.80 14.94
CA GLY A 30 0.72 -17.83 14.30
C GLY A 30 1.13 -18.23 12.89
N LEU A 31 2.19 -17.61 12.36
CA LEU A 31 2.75 -17.93 11.05
C LEU A 31 3.81 -19.03 11.17
N TYR A 32 3.64 -20.09 10.39
CA TYR A 32 4.60 -21.18 10.28
C TYR A 32 5.43 -21.08 9.00
N ASN A 33 6.66 -21.61 9.02
CA ASN A 33 7.51 -21.69 7.84
C ASN A 33 6.99 -22.72 6.80
N LYS A 34 6.12 -23.66 7.23
CA LYS A 34 5.48 -24.72 6.43
C LYS A 34 4.05 -24.93 6.89
N ASN A 35 3.34 -25.85 6.21
CA ASN A 35 2.01 -26.26 6.67
C ASN A 35 2.06 -26.75 8.12
N PRO A 36 1.25 -26.22 9.04
CA PRO A 36 1.24 -26.63 10.45
C PRO A 36 1.05 -28.13 10.68
N SER A 37 0.46 -28.86 9.71
CA SER A 37 0.32 -30.32 9.75
C SER A 37 1.64 -31.07 9.47
N ASP A 38 2.68 -30.41 8.98
CA ASP A 38 4.00 -31.00 8.77
C ASP A 38 4.73 -31.11 10.14
N PRO A 39 5.22 -32.29 10.55
CA PRO A 39 5.96 -32.43 11.80
C PRO A 39 7.25 -31.60 11.90
N SER A 40 7.74 -31.09 10.77
CA SER A 40 8.92 -30.21 10.71
C SER A 40 8.56 -28.72 10.64
N ALA A 41 7.26 -28.36 10.69
CA ALA A 41 6.82 -26.99 10.71
C ALA A 41 7.29 -26.31 12.00
N LYS A 42 7.75 -25.06 11.84
CA LYS A 42 8.18 -24.22 12.97
C LYS A 42 7.39 -22.92 12.95
N LEU A 43 6.84 -22.57 14.10
CA LEU A 43 6.25 -21.26 14.33
C LEU A 43 7.34 -20.19 14.23
N LEU A 44 7.04 -19.11 13.56
CA LEU A 44 7.88 -17.92 13.51
C LEU A 44 7.46 -16.99 14.66
N ASP A 45 8.34 -16.72 15.60
CA ASP A 45 8.04 -15.84 16.73
C ASP A 45 7.88 -14.38 16.25
N GLU A 46 8.71 -13.96 15.30
CA GLU A 46 8.72 -12.59 14.78
C GLU A 46 9.12 -12.51 13.30
N VAL A 47 8.61 -11.46 12.64
CA VAL A 47 8.95 -11.06 11.27
C VAL A 47 9.38 -9.59 11.31
N ARG A 48 10.66 -9.32 11.04
CA ARG A 48 11.25 -7.97 11.02
C ARG A 48 11.43 -7.44 9.61
N SER A 49 11.57 -8.32 8.63
CA SER A 49 11.84 -7.97 7.23
C SER A 49 11.13 -8.92 6.24
N GLY A 50 11.08 -8.53 4.98
CA GLY A 50 10.59 -9.41 3.91
C GLY A 50 11.46 -10.65 3.73
N ASN A 51 12.75 -10.57 4.09
CA ASN A 51 13.68 -11.69 4.00
C ASN A 51 13.33 -12.81 4.99
N ASP A 52 12.71 -12.50 6.11
CA ASP A 52 12.27 -13.50 7.10
C ASP A 52 11.14 -14.38 6.56
N LEU A 53 10.54 -13.97 5.44
CA LEU A 53 9.48 -14.70 4.74
C LEU A 53 9.98 -15.46 3.50
N THR A 54 11.28 -15.39 3.17
CA THR A 54 11.84 -16.10 1.99
C THR A 54 11.89 -17.62 2.18
N ASP A 55 12.08 -18.07 3.40
CA ASP A 55 12.09 -19.49 3.76
C ASP A 55 10.70 -20.07 4.05
N VAL A 56 9.67 -19.23 3.94
CA VAL A 56 8.28 -19.65 4.07
C VAL A 56 7.86 -20.26 2.73
N GLU A 57 7.66 -21.59 2.70
CA GLU A 57 7.31 -22.33 1.50
C GLU A 57 5.99 -21.81 0.89
N ALA A 58 6.10 -21.05 -0.19
CA ALA A 58 5.01 -20.66 -1.06
C ALA A 58 4.85 -21.69 -2.20
N GLY A 59 4.32 -22.87 -1.88
CA GLY A 59 3.98 -23.87 -2.91
C GLY A 59 2.55 -23.71 -3.40
N ASP A 60 2.16 -24.39 -4.50
CA ASP A 60 0.79 -24.55 -5.04
C ASP A 60 -0.16 -25.31 -4.09
N GLY A 61 0.02 -25.19 -2.85
CA GLY A 61 -0.57 -25.76 -1.65
C GLY A 61 0.27 -25.36 -0.44
N GLY A 62 1.18 -24.39 -0.61
CA GLY A 62 2.13 -23.94 0.41
C GLY A 62 1.46 -23.26 1.60
N VAL A 63 2.27 -22.87 2.56
CA VAL A 63 1.92 -22.32 3.88
C VAL A 63 0.82 -21.24 3.86
N PHE A 64 0.65 -20.58 2.73
CA PHE A 64 -0.49 -19.69 2.44
C PHE A 64 -1.66 -20.44 1.77
N GLY A 65 -1.68 -21.78 1.84
CA GLY A 65 -2.71 -22.61 1.26
C GLY A 65 -4.11 -22.13 1.63
N THR A 66 -4.97 -21.94 0.62
CA THR A 66 -6.37 -21.56 0.71
C THR A 66 -6.67 -20.23 1.41
N GLY A 67 -6.48 -19.12 0.70
CA GLY A 67 -7.13 -17.80 0.98
C GLY A 67 -6.82 -17.13 2.32
N GLY A 68 -7.04 -17.79 3.44
CA GLY A 68 -7.02 -17.17 4.76
C GLY A 68 -5.64 -16.68 5.24
N MET A 69 -4.58 -17.51 5.19
CA MET A 69 -3.26 -17.10 5.71
C MET A 69 -2.57 -16.10 4.78
N ALA A 70 -2.69 -16.27 3.46
CA ALA A 70 -2.16 -15.31 2.48
C ALA A 70 -2.79 -13.91 2.65
N ALA A 71 -4.11 -13.87 2.88
CA ALA A 71 -4.83 -12.64 3.18
C ALA A 71 -4.31 -11.99 4.47
N LYS A 72 -4.13 -12.77 5.55
CA LYS A 72 -3.58 -12.29 6.83
C LYS A 72 -2.16 -11.73 6.68
N VAL A 73 -1.25 -12.44 6.00
CA VAL A 73 0.11 -11.96 5.74
C VAL A 73 0.09 -10.69 4.86
N SER A 74 -0.80 -10.61 3.88
CA SER A 74 -0.98 -9.38 3.11
C SER A 74 -1.45 -8.22 3.98
N ALA A 75 -2.39 -8.46 4.88
CA ALA A 75 -2.89 -7.47 5.83
C ALA A 75 -1.81 -7.03 6.83
N THR A 76 -0.98 -7.98 7.35
CA THR A 76 0.14 -7.62 8.23
C THR A 76 1.16 -6.73 7.52
N ARG A 77 1.50 -7.05 6.27
CA ARG A 77 2.38 -6.19 5.45
C ARG A 77 1.79 -4.80 5.24
N LEU A 78 0.49 -4.71 5.04
CA LEU A 78 -0.20 -3.44 4.87
C LEU A 78 -0.14 -2.61 6.15
N ALA A 79 -0.53 -3.15 7.30
CA ALA A 79 -0.52 -2.46 8.58
C ALA A 79 0.89 -2.02 9.00
N THR A 80 1.91 -2.90 8.87
CA THR A 80 3.29 -2.58 9.25
C THR A 80 3.90 -1.47 8.39
N ARG A 81 3.54 -1.37 7.10
CA ARG A 81 3.86 -0.23 6.23
C ARG A 81 3.16 1.06 6.66
N GLY A 82 1.94 0.94 7.19
CA GLY A 82 1.22 2.06 7.81
C GLY A 82 1.80 2.49 9.16
N GLY A 83 2.79 1.75 9.68
CA GLY A 83 3.46 2.03 10.94
C GLY A 83 2.76 1.41 12.15
N VAL A 84 1.88 0.41 11.95
CA VAL A 84 1.19 -0.34 13.00
C VAL A 84 1.77 -1.74 13.10
N PRO A 85 2.41 -2.13 14.22
CA PRO A 85 2.86 -3.51 14.44
C PRO A 85 1.65 -4.45 14.53
N VAL A 86 1.84 -5.71 14.10
CA VAL A 86 0.76 -6.69 14.08
C VAL A 86 1.16 -7.93 14.87
N LEU A 87 0.27 -8.42 15.70
CA LEU A 87 0.33 -9.74 16.29
C LEU A 87 -0.69 -10.65 15.59
N LEU A 88 -0.20 -11.77 15.04
CA LEU A 88 -1.04 -12.84 14.51
C LEU A 88 -1.02 -14.02 15.48
N THR A 89 -2.19 -14.42 16.00
CA THR A 89 -2.28 -15.50 16.98
C THR A 89 -3.64 -16.22 16.93
N ALA A 90 -3.77 -17.35 17.62
CA ALA A 90 -5.03 -18.05 17.76
C ALA A 90 -6.04 -17.28 18.60
N THR A 91 -7.32 -17.45 18.31
CA THR A 91 -8.41 -16.81 19.06
C THR A 91 -8.39 -17.17 20.56
N GLU A 92 -8.01 -18.39 20.89
CA GLU A 92 -7.89 -18.86 22.28
C GLU A 92 -6.79 -18.16 23.08
N ASN A 93 -5.76 -17.62 22.38
CA ASN A 93 -4.63 -16.94 23.01
C ASN A 93 -4.89 -15.44 23.24
N ILE A 94 -6.12 -14.94 23.00
CA ILE A 94 -6.41 -13.49 23.06
C ILE A 94 -6.04 -12.87 24.41
N LYS A 95 -6.26 -13.58 25.51
CA LYS A 95 -5.94 -13.09 26.84
C LYS A 95 -4.42 -12.89 27.01
N ASP A 96 -3.64 -13.91 26.66
CA ASP A 96 -2.18 -13.87 26.74
C ASP A 96 -1.59 -12.82 25.78
N ALA A 97 -2.20 -12.69 24.58
CA ALA A 97 -1.84 -11.68 23.60
C ALA A 97 -1.97 -10.24 24.15
N LEU A 98 -3.01 -9.97 24.94
CA LEU A 98 -3.23 -8.66 25.55
C LEU A 98 -2.38 -8.40 26.81
N GLU A 99 -1.96 -9.46 27.51
CA GLU A 99 -1.20 -9.34 28.74
C GLU A 99 0.33 -9.27 28.50
N ASN A 100 0.89 -10.06 27.60
CA ASN A 100 2.35 -10.16 27.46
C ASN A 100 2.91 -10.32 26.03
N ALA A 101 2.09 -10.50 25.02
CA ALA A 101 2.46 -10.65 23.61
C ALA A 101 3.52 -11.75 23.29
N GLN A 102 3.77 -12.71 24.19
CA GLN A 102 4.69 -13.85 23.97
C GLN A 102 3.96 -15.05 23.34
N VAL A 103 2.99 -14.79 22.51
CA VAL A 103 2.19 -15.78 21.76
C VAL A 103 2.07 -15.35 20.33
N GLY A 104 2.03 -16.31 19.42
CA GLY A 104 1.85 -16.05 18.01
C GLY A 104 3.09 -15.50 17.30
N THR A 105 2.87 -14.78 16.21
CA THR A 105 3.91 -14.15 15.38
C THR A 105 3.76 -12.64 15.42
N VAL A 106 4.82 -11.95 15.83
CA VAL A 106 4.87 -10.47 15.82
C VAL A 106 5.48 -9.98 14.50
N PHE A 107 4.75 -9.12 13.80
CA PHE A 107 5.23 -8.42 12.60
C PHE A 107 5.62 -7.00 12.99
N HIS A 108 6.91 -6.68 12.86
CA HIS A 108 7.45 -5.37 13.22
C HIS A 108 7.25 -4.34 12.12
N THR A 109 7.10 -3.09 12.52
CA THR A 109 7.09 -1.95 11.60
C THR A 109 8.50 -1.63 11.11
N ARG A 110 8.59 -0.98 9.95
CA ARG A 110 9.83 -0.41 9.41
C ARG A 110 9.74 1.10 9.44
N PRO A 111 10.45 1.80 10.31
CA PRO A 111 10.37 3.25 10.44
C PRO A 111 10.67 3.98 9.12
N GLU A 112 11.65 3.48 8.35
CA GLU A 112 12.10 4.05 7.07
C GLU A 112 11.07 3.93 5.94
N SER A 113 10.12 3.00 6.05
CA SER A 113 9.07 2.78 5.03
C SER A 113 7.69 3.28 5.44
N LYS A 114 7.60 3.99 6.57
CA LYS A 114 6.32 4.47 7.09
C LYS A 114 5.75 5.57 6.19
N LEU A 115 4.62 5.28 5.56
CA LEU A 115 3.81 6.26 4.86
C LEU A 115 3.05 7.14 5.87
N ASN A 116 2.87 8.43 5.54
CA ASN A 116 1.92 9.22 6.30
C ASN A 116 0.48 8.74 6.02
N ALA A 117 -0.47 9.08 6.92
CA ALA A 117 -1.84 8.57 6.85
C ALA A 117 -2.53 8.92 5.52
N TRP A 118 -2.27 10.11 4.95
CA TRP A 118 -2.82 10.52 3.66
C TRP A 118 -2.29 9.65 2.52
N LYS A 119 -0.96 9.47 2.41
CA LYS A 119 -0.32 8.65 1.38
C LYS A 119 -0.76 7.18 1.47
N PHE A 120 -0.89 6.69 2.68
CA PHE A 120 -1.41 5.35 2.93
C PHE A 120 -2.86 5.23 2.43
N TRP A 121 -3.73 6.19 2.80
CA TRP A 121 -5.12 6.21 2.37
C TRP A 121 -5.25 6.27 0.84
N ALA A 122 -4.52 7.17 0.18
CA ALA A 122 -4.55 7.32 -1.27
C ALA A 122 -4.18 6.02 -2.01
N LEU A 123 -3.13 5.30 -1.54
CA LEU A 123 -2.68 4.06 -2.18
C LEU A 123 -3.59 2.85 -1.93
N TYR A 124 -4.20 2.77 -0.76
CA TYR A 124 -4.78 1.50 -0.31
C TYR A 124 -6.28 1.55 -0.03
N ALA A 125 -6.82 2.73 0.27
CA ALA A 125 -8.22 2.89 0.69
C ALA A 125 -9.07 3.72 -0.28
N ALA A 126 -8.50 4.73 -0.97
CA ALA A 126 -9.23 5.55 -1.92
C ALA A 126 -9.59 4.77 -3.19
N ASP A 127 -10.75 5.04 -3.76
CA ASP A 127 -11.04 4.69 -5.14
C ASP A 127 -10.37 5.70 -6.07
N ALA A 128 -9.87 5.27 -7.22
CA ALA A 128 -9.34 6.17 -8.24
C ALA A 128 -10.45 6.50 -9.22
N GLU A 129 -10.69 7.79 -9.45
CA GLU A 129 -11.75 8.28 -10.35
C GLU A 129 -11.25 8.41 -11.80
N GLY A 130 -9.94 8.25 -12.01
CA GLY A 130 -9.33 8.28 -13.33
C GLY A 130 -7.88 7.80 -13.34
N VAL A 131 -7.25 7.92 -14.51
CA VAL A 131 -5.87 7.47 -14.76
C VAL A 131 -5.07 8.58 -15.43
N LEU A 132 -3.85 8.81 -14.97
CA LEU A 132 -2.82 9.59 -15.67
C LEU A 132 -1.74 8.66 -16.19
N ARG A 133 -1.41 8.78 -17.48
CA ARG A 133 -0.29 8.08 -18.11
C ARG A 133 0.90 9.00 -18.18
N LEU A 134 2.06 8.50 -17.79
CA LEU A 134 3.31 9.27 -17.74
C LEU A 134 4.26 8.82 -18.86
N ASP A 135 5.19 9.71 -19.22
CA ASP A 135 6.40 9.34 -19.93
C ASP A 135 7.46 8.75 -18.97
N GLU A 136 8.54 8.18 -19.52
CA GLU A 136 9.64 7.57 -18.75
C GLU A 136 10.30 8.56 -17.78
N GLY A 137 10.50 9.81 -18.21
CA GLY A 137 11.14 10.85 -17.39
C GLY A 137 10.30 11.24 -16.18
N ALA A 138 8.97 11.33 -16.36
CA ALA A 138 8.04 11.60 -15.26
C ALA A 138 7.94 10.41 -14.30
N VAL A 139 7.94 9.15 -14.81
CA VAL A 139 8.02 7.95 -13.97
C VAL A 139 9.28 7.98 -13.09
N GLU A 140 10.45 8.27 -13.68
CA GLU A 140 11.70 8.35 -12.91
C GLU A 140 11.64 9.44 -11.84
N ALA A 141 11.12 10.64 -12.19
CA ALA A 141 10.99 11.76 -11.25
C ALA A 141 10.06 11.43 -10.09
N VAL A 142 8.88 10.82 -10.37
CA VAL A 142 7.89 10.44 -9.36
C VAL A 142 8.42 9.33 -8.44
N THR A 143 9.11 8.32 -9.00
CA THR A 143 9.60 7.17 -8.21
C THR A 143 10.77 7.55 -7.30
N ARG A 144 11.61 8.52 -7.66
CA ARG A 144 12.65 9.08 -6.77
C ARG A 144 12.05 9.76 -5.53
N GLY A 145 10.81 10.22 -5.61
CA GLY A 145 10.11 10.92 -4.53
C GLY A 145 10.50 12.39 -4.37
N GLY A 146 9.67 13.14 -3.63
CA GLY A 146 9.90 14.55 -3.35
C GLY A 146 9.65 15.50 -4.54
N THR A 147 9.24 14.97 -5.70
CA THR A 147 8.98 15.75 -6.91
C THR A 147 7.49 15.74 -7.24
N SER A 148 6.96 16.92 -7.59
CA SER A 148 5.58 17.05 -8.06
C SER A 148 5.46 16.64 -9.52
N LEU A 149 4.32 16.06 -9.89
CA LEU A 149 4.00 15.74 -11.27
C LEU A 149 3.51 17.00 -12.01
N LEU A 150 4.14 17.29 -13.14
CA LEU A 150 3.82 18.43 -14.01
C LEU A 150 3.12 17.93 -15.27
N ALA A 151 2.40 18.84 -15.94
CA ALA A 151 1.65 18.55 -17.16
C ALA A 151 2.53 18.02 -18.32
N VAL A 152 3.80 18.45 -18.39
CA VAL A 152 4.74 18.03 -19.44
C VAL A 152 5.03 16.54 -19.42
N GLY A 153 5.01 15.90 -18.26
CA GLY A 153 5.26 14.46 -18.13
C GLY A 153 4.03 13.58 -18.32
N ILE A 154 2.86 14.17 -18.64
CA ILE A 154 1.60 13.43 -18.82
C ILE A 154 1.37 13.22 -20.31
N THR A 155 1.24 11.95 -20.72
CA THR A 155 1.03 11.52 -22.11
C THR A 155 -0.42 11.16 -22.41
N GLY A 156 -1.23 10.90 -21.36
CA GLY A 156 -2.64 10.53 -21.53
C GLY A 156 -3.44 10.63 -20.25
N ILE A 157 -4.76 10.74 -20.43
CA ILE A 157 -5.75 10.85 -19.35
C ILE A 157 -6.91 9.92 -19.67
N GLU A 158 -7.43 9.22 -18.66
CA GLU A 158 -8.61 8.37 -18.76
C GLU A 158 -9.54 8.64 -17.56
N GLY A 159 -10.85 8.60 -17.82
CA GLY A 159 -11.88 8.83 -16.79
C GLY A 159 -12.34 10.29 -16.71
N GLU A 160 -13.37 10.49 -15.90
CA GLU A 160 -13.94 11.82 -15.59
C GLU A 160 -13.68 12.09 -14.11
N PHE A 161 -12.77 13.00 -13.82
CA PHE A 161 -12.39 13.38 -12.46
C PHE A 161 -12.35 14.90 -12.32
N HIS A 162 -12.44 15.36 -11.08
CA HIS A 162 -12.39 16.76 -10.71
C HIS A 162 -11.15 17.05 -9.85
N ALA A 163 -10.81 18.33 -9.74
CA ALA A 163 -9.76 18.77 -8.83
C ALA A 163 -10.07 18.31 -7.39
N GLY A 164 -9.12 17.65 -6.75
CA GLY A 164 -9.27 17.03 -5.44
C GLY A 164 -9.50 15.51 -5.47
N ASP A 165 -9.81 14.93 -6.64
CA ASP A 165 -10.01 13.48 -6.76
C ASP A 165 -8.67 12.74 -6.78
N ILE A 166 -8.72 11.47 -6.37
CA ILE A 166 -7.59 10.56 -6.47
C ILE A 166 -7.58 9.88 -7.83
N VAL A 167 -6.42 9.87 -8.48
CA VAL A 167 -6.20 9.16 -9.74
C VAL A 167 -5.10 8.12 -9.61
N GLU A 168 -5.21 7.05 -10.40
CA GLU A 168 -4.13 6.10 -10.61
C GLU A 168 -3.10 6.70 -11.56
N ILE A 169 -1.82 6.47 -11.30
CA ILE A 169 -0.70 6.94 -12.12
C ILE A 169 0.00 5.72 -12.71
N LEU A 170 0.02 5.66 -14.04
CA LEU A 170 0.61 4.56 -14.80
C LEU A 170 1.80 5.06 -15.64
N GLY A 171 2.79 4.22 -15.80
CA GLY A 171 3.88 4.43 -16.72
C GLY A 171 3.56 4.00 -18.16
N PRO A 172 4.55 4.08 -19.07
CA PRO A 172 4.37 3.81 -20.50
C PRO A 172 3.83 2.40 -20.80
N ASP A 173 4.32 1.39 -20.07
CA ASP A 173 3.92 0.00 -20.21
C ASP A 173 2.67 -0.37 -19.38
N SER A 174 1.92 0.64 -18.93
CA SER A 174 0.76 0.49 -18.02
C SER A 174 1.09 -0.11 -16.67
N GLU A 175 2.35 -0.08 -16.27
CA GLU A 175 2.77 -0.44 -14.92
C GLU A 175 2.27 0.60 -13.91
N ALA A 176 1.80 0.12 -12.75
CA ALA A 176 1.31 1.01 -11.71
C ALA A 176 2.48 1.74 -11.01
N VAL A 177 2.55 3.04 -11.17
CA VAL A 177 3.57 3.92 -10.58
C VAL A 177 3.15 4.40 -9.20
N GLY A 178 1.90 4.84 -9.05
CA GLY A 178 1.40 5.39 -7.80
C GLY A 178 -0.03 5.90 -7.89
N ARG A 179 -0.38 6.73 -6.90
CA ARG A 179 -1.64 7.48 -6.86
C ARG A 179 -1.41 8.88 -6.37
N GLY A 180 -2.29 9.80 -6.74
CA GLY A 180 -2.21 11.18 -6.29
C GLY A 180 -3.51 11.94 -6.41
N GLU A 181 -3.60 13.03 -5.64
CA GLU A 181 -4.70 13.99 -5.73
C GLU A 181 -4.41 15.00 -6.83
N VAL A 182 -5.31 15.09 -7.80
CA VAL A 182 -5.16 16.02 -8.92
C VAL A 182 -5.59 17.43 -8.56
N ALA A 183 -4.89 18.41 -9.12
CA ALA A 183 -5.18 19.82 -8.90
C ALA A 183 -6.08 20.46 -9.98
N TYR A 184 -6.47 19.67 -11.00
CA TYR A 184 -7.25 20.12 -12.16
C TYR A 184 -8.32 19.10 -12.53
N ASP A 185 -9.40 19.57 -13.13
CA ASP A 185 -10.39 18.70 -13.75
C ASP A 185 -9.83 17.99 -14.98
N ALA A 186 -10.35 16.81 -15.32
CA ALA A 186 -9.89 16.02 -16.46
C ALA A 186 -9.91 16.80 -17.79
N ALA A 187 -10.97 17.58 -18.03
CA ALA A 187 -11.11 18.38 -19.24
C ALA A 187 -10.07 19.51 -19.34
N GLU A 188 -9.77 20.17 -18.22
CA GLU A 188 -8.73 21.20 -18.15
C GLU A 188 -7.35 20.60 -18.37
N LEU A 189 -7.07 19.50 -17.70
CA LEU A 189 -5.79 18.80 -17.80
C LEU A 189 -5.53 18.25 -19.19
N ALA A 190 -6.56 17.79 -19.92
CA ALA A 190 -6.44 17.32 -21.31
C ALA A 190 -5.86 18.39 -22.25
N ALA A 191 -6.18 19.67 -22.01
CA ALA A 191 -5.63 20.78 -22.79
C ALA A 191 -4.19 21.14 -22.40
N MET A 192 -3.68 20.63 -21.28
CA MET A 192 -2.36 20.92 -20.72
C MET A 192 -1.35 19.80 -20.95
N CYS A 193 -1.79 18.58 -21.23
CA CYS A 193 -0.95 17.40 -21.40
C CYS A 193 0.22 17.64 -22.35
N GLY A 194 1.43 17.20 -21.93
CA GLY A 194 2.67 17.32 -22.72
C GLY A 194 3.22 18.74 -22.83
N ARG A 195 2.59 19.74 -22.25
CA ARG A 195 3.04 21.15 -22.35
C ARG A 195 3.91 21.55 -21.19
N HIS A 196 4.95 22.31 -21.48
CA HIS A 196 5.81 22.92 -20.46
C HIS A 196 5.09 24.02 -19.70
N SER A 197 5.46 24.23 -18.43
CA SER A 197 4.80 25.21 -17.55
C SER A 197 4.90 26.65 -18.06
N ASP A 198 5.93 27.01 -18.80
CA ASP A 198 6.12 28.31 -19.41
C ASP A 198 5.19 28.55 -20.61
N GLU A 199 4.73 27.50 -21.26
CA GLU A 199 3.73 27.53 -22.37
C GLU A 199 2.29 27.66 -21.87
N LEU A 200 2.07 27.46 -20.56
CA LEU A 200 0.75 27.47 -19.95
C LEU A 200 0.41 28.86 -19.37
N PRO A 201 -0.88 29.24 -19.34
CA PRO A 201 -1.34 30.41 -18.60
C PRO A 201 -0.94 30.32 -17.12
N THR A 202 -0.73 31.48 -16.47
CA THR A 202 -0.21 31.54 -15.08
C THR A 202 -1.02 30.68 -14.09
N HIS A 203 -2.33 30.62 -14.23
CA HIS A 203 -3.21 29.83 -13.34
C HIS A 203 -3.10 28.32 -13.54
N GLN A 204 -2.48 27.85 -14.65
CA GLN A 204 -2.26 26.45 -15.00
C GLN A 204 -0.81 26.00 -14.80
N ARG A 205 0.06 26.82 -14.20
CA ARG A 205 1.49 26.50 -14.01
C ARG A 205 1.81 25.73 -12.74
N ARG A 206 0.82 25.47 -11.89
CA ARG A 206 1.03 24.66 -10.69
C ARG A 206 1.14 23.18 -11.03
N ALA A 207 1.64 22.41 -10.12
CA ALA A 207 1.72 20.94 -10.25
C ALA A 207 0.35 20.32 -10.52
N VAL A 208 0.31 19.30 -11.37
CA VAL A 208 -0.90 18.49 -11.60
C VAL A 208 -1.17 17.62 -10.38
N VAL A 209 -0.10 17.01 -9.82
CA VAL A 209 -0.14 16.33 -8.52
C VAL A 209 1.03 16.84 -7.71
N HIS A 210 0.75 17.46 -6.56
CA HIS A 210 1.80 17.97 -5.67
C HIS A 210 2.53 16.81 -4.98
N ALA A 211 3.83 16.96 -4.72
CA ALA A 211 4.66 15.93 -4.07
C ALA A 211 4.10 15.44 -2.74
N ASP A 212 3.46 16.32 -1.95
CA ASP A 212 2.84 15.96 -0.68
C ASP A 212 1.61 15.07 -0.86
N TYR A 213 0.91 15.23 -1.99
CA TYR A 213 -0.29 14.50 -2.40
C TYR A 213 -0.01 13.50 -3.52
N LEU A 214 1.22 12.98 -3.56
CA LEU A 214 1.65 11.93 -4.47
C LEU A 214 2.27 10.79 -3.66
N SER A 215 1.76 9.58 -3.87
CA SER A 215 2.26 8.38 -3.24
C SER A 215 2.63 7.36 -4.31
N ASN A 216 3.90 6.98 -4.39
CA ASN A 216 4.38 6.04 -5.38
C ASN A 216 4.47 4.60 -4.83
N TYR A 217 4.36 3.62 -5.72
CA TYR A 217 4.46 2.22 -5.36
C TYR A 217 5.92 1.74 -5.19
N ALA A 218 6.91 2.50 -5.66
CA ALA A 218 8.33 2.17 -5.45
C ALA A 218 8.72 2.26 -3.97
N SER A 219 8.04 3.09 -3.18
CA SER A 219 8.20 3.11 -1.72
C SER A 219 7.68 1.83 -1.02
N ARG A 220 7.21 0.84 -1.80
CA ARG A 220 6.79 -0.49 -1.30
C ARG A 220 7.95 -1.47 -1.12
N LEU A 221 9.08 -1.22 -1.77
CA LEU A 221 10.29 -2.04 -1.70
C LEU A 221 11.17 -1.57 -0.54
#